data_0b4dc3801f45f03d073d17ffc13478bb
#
_entry.id   0b4dc3801f45f03d073d17ffc13478bb
#
_cell.length_a   1.000
_cell.length_b   1.000
_cell.length_c   1.000
_cell.angle_alpha   90.00
_cell.angle_beta   90.00
_cell.angle_gamma   90.00
#
_symmetry.space_group_name_H-M   'P 1'
#
loop_
_entity.id
_entity.type
_entity.pdbx_description
1 polymer ?
#
loop_
_entity_poly.entity_id
_entity_poly.type
_entity_poly.pdbx_seq_one_letter_code
_entity_poly.pdbx_strand_id
1 'polypeptide(L)'
;LDVMLNAIKVGVPCEDIELKWRKCIEPKGYIKKSRAGYPIGLGYPPDWGEQTYSLRPGDKTILLENMTIHVLAAIWTEDFGYEVSESVIVKEKGYEQLSSVSRQLFVK
;
A
#
# COMPACT_ATOMS: atom_id res chain seq x y z
N LEU A 1 -7.48 0.43 -3.24
CA LEU A 1 -6.66 -0.56 -2.56
C LEU A 1 -6.45 -1.81 -3.42
N ASP A 2 -7.52 -2.44 -3.92
CA ASP A 2 -7.47 -3.73 -4.62
C ASP A 2 -6.53 -3.75 -5.84
N VAL A 3 -6.44 -2.65 -6.59
CA VAL A 3 -5.50 -2.57 -7.73
C VAL A 3 -4.04 -2.66 -7.32
N MET A 4 -3.70 -2.18 -6.12
CA MET A 4 -2.36 -2.35 -5.56
C MET A 4 -2.16 -3.78 -5.06
N LEU A 5 -3.10 -4.29 -4.28
CA LEU A 5 -3.02 -5.64 -3.72
C LEU A 5 -2.88 -6.70 -4.83
N ASN A 6 -3.66 -6.58 -5.90
CA ASN A 6 -3.59 -7.49 -7.05
C ASN A 6 -2.28 -7.39 -7.85
N ALA A 7 -1.50 -6.32 -7.66
CA ALA A 7 -0.19 -6.17 -8.27
C ALA A 7 0.95 -6.75 -7.42
N ILE A 8 0.72 -7.01 -6.12
CA ILE A 8 1.73 -7.52 -5.20
C ILE A 8 2.05 -8.98 -5.50
N LYS A 9 3.30 -9.23 -5.84
CA LYS A 9 3.92 -10.57 -5.96
C LYS A 9 5.44 -10.42 -6.05
N VAL A 10 6.15 -11.51 -5.87
CA VAL A 10 7.62 -11.54 -6.08
C VAL A 10 7.98 -11.02 -7.47
N GLY A 11 9.06 -10.25 -7.56
CA GLY A 11 9.62 -9.72 -8.80
C GLY A 11 9.04 -8.38 -9.26
N VAL A 12 8.03 -7.84 -8.59
CA VAL A 12 7.42 -6.55 -8.96
C VAL A 12 8.14 -5.39 -8.26
N PRO A 13 8.52 -4.31 -8.98
CA PRO A 13 9.05 -3.10 -8.37
C PRO A 13 8.02 -2.36 -7.53
N CYS A 14 8.44 -1.76 -6.42
CA CYS A 14 7.58 -0.96 -5.54
C CYS A 14 6.87 0.19 -6.26
N GLU A 15 7.59 0.90 -7.15
CA GLU A 15 7.02 2.01 -7.94
C GLU A 15 5.87 1.57 -8.86
N ASP A 16 5.90 0.34 -9.39
CA ASP A 16 4.86 -0.17 -10.28
C ASP A 16 3.54 -0.42 -9.54
N ILE A 17 3.61 -0.82 -8.28
CA ILE A 17 2.42 -1.01 -7.43
C ILE A 17 1.77 0.34 -7.12
N GLU A 18 2.58 1.32 -6.74
CA GLU A 18 2.11 2.70 -6.50
C GLU A 18 1.51 3.31 -7.78
N LEU A 19 2.13 3.09 -8.93
CA LEU A 19 1.62 3.57 -10.22
C LEU A 19 0.21 3.04 -10.54
N LYS A 20 -0.13 1.80 -10.12
CA LYS A 20 -1.49 1.27 -10.26
C LYS A 20 -2.50 2.11 -9.48
N TRP A 21 -2.16 2.52 -8.27
CA TRP A 21 -2.99 3.40 -7.45
C TRP A 21 -3.15 4.77 -8.10
N ARG A 22 -2.05 5.39 -8.49
CA ARG A 22 -2.04 6.71 -9.12
C ARG A 22 -2.93 6.75 -10.36
N LYS A 23 -2.80 5.78 -11.25
CA LYS A 23 -3.65 5.65 -12.45
C LYS A 23 -5.14 5.53 -12.14
N CYS A 24 -5.52 5.08 -10.94
CA CYS A 24 -6.92 5.02 -10.52
C CYS A 24 -7.46 6.35 -10.01
N ILE A 25 -6.65 7.18 -9.36
CA ILE A 25 -7.14 8.38 -8.66
C ILE A 25 -6.94 9.66 -9.46
N GLU A 26 -5.83 9.82 -10.20
CA GLU A 26 -5.52 11.03 -10.96
C GLU A 26 -6.61 11.40 -11.99
N PRO A 27 -7.19 10.46 -12.76
CA PRO A 27 -8.29 10.79 -13.68
C PRO A 27 -9.56 11.31 -12.98
N LYS A 28 -9.66 11.11 -11.66
CA LYS A 28 -10.76 11.59 -10.81
C LYS A 28 -10.43 12.90 -10.09
N GLY A 29 -9.27 13.50 -10.39
CA GLY A 29 -8.83 14.76 -9.81
C GLY A 29 -8.13 14.63 -8.44
N TYR A 30 -7.82 13.42 -7.98
CA TYR A 30 -7.15 13.22 -6.70
C TYR A 30 -5.65 13.02 -6.89
N ILE A 31 -4.87 13.54 -5.95
CA ILE A 31 -3.41 13.41 -5.94
C ILE A 31 -2.97 12.81 -4.61
N LYS A 32 -2.18 11.74 -4.66
CA LYS A 32 -1.50 11.22 -3.48
C LYS A 32 -0.05 11.71 -3.44
N LYS A 33 0.26 12.54 -2.46
CA LYS A 33 1.62 13.10 -2.27
C LYS A 33 2.53 12.19 -1.44
N SER A 34 1.95 11.40 -0.53
CA SER A 34 2.70 10.47 0.33
C SER A 34 2.83 9.08 -0.31
N ARG A 35 3.69 8.24 0.25
CA ARG A 35 3.80 6.83 -0.15
C ARG A 35 2.46 6.09 -0.02
N ALA A 36 2.23 5.10 -0.88
CA ALA A 36 1.04 4.26 -0.89
C ALA A 36 1.23 2.93 -0.11
N GLY A 37 2.35 2.78 0.54
CA GLY A 37 2.66 1.65 1.40
C GLY A 37 4.09 1.72 1.91
N TYR A 38 4.35 0.96 2.96
CA TYR A 38 5.65 0.88 3.62
C TYR A 38 5.84 -0.50 4.25
N PRO A 39 7.10 -0.93 4.43
CA PRO A 39 7.38 -2.21 5.08
C PRO A 39 7.05 -2.12 6.57
N ILE A 40 6.56 -3.21 7.12
CA ILE A 40 6.32 -3.40 8.54
C ILE A 40 7.18 -4.56 9.04
N GLY A 41 7.63 -4.48 10.28
CA GLY A 41 8.52 -5.48 10.87
C GLY A 41 8.72 -5.25 12.36
N LEU A 42 9.94 -5.00 12.77
CA LEU A 42 10.31 -4.78 14.18
C LEU A 42 10.13 -3.33 14.64
N GLY A 43 9.73 -2.43 13.73
CA GLY A 43 9.50 -1.02 14.05
C GLY A 43 8.46 -0.84 15.15
N TYR A 44 8.69 0.13 16.03
CA TYR A 44 7.85 0.45 17.18
C TYR A 44 7.57 1.97 17.25
N PRO A 45 6.44 2.40 17.80
CA PRO A 45 6.14 3.83 17.92
C PRO A 45 7.32 4.64 18.48
N PRO A 46 7.54 5.86 17.99
CA PRO A 46 6.61 6.69 17.17
C PRO A 46 6.60 6.38 15.68
N ASP A 47 7.44 5.54 15.14
CA ASP A 47 7.41 5.12 13.74
C ASP A 47 7.54 3.58 13.64
N TRP A 48 6.46 2.91 13.30
CA TRP A 48 6.41 1.46 13.10
C TRP A 48 6.62 1.04 11.64
N GLY A 49 6.74 1.99 10.72
CA GLY A 49 7.10 1.74 9.33
C GLY A 49 8.60 1.62 9.16
N GLU A 50 9.08 0.51 8.64
CA GLU A 50 10.48 0.37 8.28
C GLU A 50 10.86 1.36 7.17
N GLN A 51 12.11 1.84 7.16
CA GLN A 51 12.61 2.82 6.19
C GLN A 51 13.40 2.19 5.03
N THR A 52 13.24 0.88 4.82
CA THR A 52 14.03 0.10 3.85
C THR A 52 13.56 0.27 2.42
N TYR A 53 12.24 0.38 2.19
CA TYR A 53 11.61 0.62 0.89
C TYR A 53 10.23 1.25 1.06
N SER A 54 9.60 1.71 -0.02
CA SER A 54 8.24 2.24 0.04
C SER A 54 7.52 2.08 -1.30
N LEU A 55 6.22 1.89 -1.27
CA LEU A 55 5.37 1.99 -2.47
C LEU A 55 5.22 3.46 -2.83
N ARG A 56 6.16 3.98 -3.63
CA ARG A 56 6.21 5.39 -4.06
C ARG A 56 6.92 5.51 -5.41
N PRO A 57 6.74 6.66 -6.12
CA PRO A 57 7.48 6.92 -7.34
C PRO A 57 8.99 6.86 -7.13
N GLY A 58 9.69 6.21 -8.07
CA GLY A 58 11.15 6.12 -8.07
C GLY A 58 11.73 5.06 -7.15
N ASP A 59 10.94 4.36 -6.35
CA ASP A 59 11.41 3.23 -5.54
C ASP A 59 11.42 1.95 -6.37
N LYS A 60 12.59 1.58 -6.87
CA LYS A 60 12.82 0.42 -7.75
C LYS A 60 13.07 -0.88 -7.00
N THR A 61 12.94 -0.88 -5.68
CA THR A 61 13.10 -2.09 -4.87
C THR A 61 12.16 -3.18 -5.38
N ILE A 62 12.71 -4.33 -5.66
CA ILE A 62 11.97 -5.50 -6.13
C ILE A 62 11.41 -6.25 -4.93
N LEU A 63 10.12 -6.57 -4.97
CA LEU A 63 9.50 -7.36 -3.92
C LEU A 63 10.03 -8.78 -3.92
N LEU A 64 10.42 -9.25 -2.74
CA LEU A 64 10.87 -10.61 -2.48
C LEU A 64 9.84 -11.36 -1.62
N GLU A 65 9.89 -12.67 -1.67
CA GLU A 65 9.03 -13.51 -0.85
C GLU A 65 9.22 -13.24 0.65
N ASN A 66 8.13 -13.25 1.39
CA ASN A 66 8.02 -12.98 2.83
C ASN A 66 8.31 -11.53 3.25
N MET A 67 8.48 -10.59 2.34
CA MET A 67 8.40 -9.17 2.70
C MET A 67 7.00 -8.85 3.22
N THR A 68 6.93 -8.05 4.28
CA THR A 68 5.66 -7.59 4.89
C THR A 68 5.45 -6.11 4.57
N ILE A 69 4.24 -5.78 4.12
CA ILE A 69 3.91 -4.42 3.66
C ILE A 69 2.57 -4.00 4.24
N HIS A 70 2.51 -2.78 4.78
CA HIS A 70 1.26 -2.07 5.01
C HIS A 70 0.94 -1.25 3.77
N VAL A 71 -0.11 -1.65 3.05
CA VAL A 71 -0.58 -1.00 1.81
C VAL A 71 -1.73 -0.09 2.15
N LEU A 72 -1.64 1.20 1.78
CA LEU A 72 -2.65 2.18 2.13
C LEU A 72 -3.13 3.00 0.93
N ALA A 73 -4.42 2.90 0.66
CA ALA A 73 -5.14 3.71 -0.29
C ALA A 73 -5.80 4.87 0.46
N ALA A 74 -5.16 6.04 0.43
CA ALA A 74 -5.64 7.20 1.15
C ALA A 74 -5.82 8.40 0.20
N ILE A 75 -6.93 9.11 0.36
CA ILE A 75 -7.25 10.34 -0.33
C ILE A 75 -7.46 11.41 0.75
N TRP A 76 -6.74 12.51 0.63
CA TRP A 76 -6.82 13.66 1.52
C TRP A 76 -7.11 14.91 0.69
N THR A 77 -8.21 15.58 1.01
CA THR A 77 -8.62 16.85 0.41
C THR A 77 -8.70 17.91 1.50
N GLU A 78 -9.09 19.14 1.15
CA GLU A 78 -9.35 20.19 2.13
C GLU A 78 -10.61 19.88 2.97
N ASP A 79 -11.57 19.16 2.40
CA ASP A 79 -12.88 18.91 3.01
C ASP A 79 -12.97 17.58 3.76
N PHE A 80 -12.21 16.55 3.32
CA PHE A 80 -12.27 15.23 3.92
C PHE A 80 -10.98 14.43 3.76
N GLY A 81 -10.82 13.42 4.62
CA GLY A 81 -9.83 12.36 4.48
C GLY A 81 -10.52 11.01 4.48
N TYR A 82 -10.08 10.12 3.61
CA TYR A 82 -10.54 8.74 3.59
C TYR A 82 -9.35 7.81 3.35
N GLU A 83 -9.24 6.79 4.20
CA GLU A 83 -8.18 5.79 4.10
C GLU A 83 -8.76 4.39 4.29
N VAL A 84 -8.32 3.48 3.43
CA VAL A 84 -8.49 2.05 3.63
C VAL A 84 -7.14 1.37 3.40
N SER A 85 -6.76 0.46 4.26
CA SER A 85 -5.45 -0.17 4.23
C SER A 85 -5.51 -1.66 4.49
N GLU A 86 -4.42 -2.34 4.19
CA GLU A 86 -4.25 -3.77 4.45
C GLU A 86 -2.78 -4.08 4.71
N SER A 87 -2.53 -4.97 5.66
CA SER A 87 -1.20 -5.53 5.90
C SER A 87 -1.08 -6.91 5.28
N VAL A 88 -0.03 -7.12 4.49
CA VAL A 88 0.15 -8.33 3.69
C VAL A 88 1.56 -8.87 3.77
N ILE A 89 1.69 -10.17 3.50
CA ILE A 89 2.97 -10.85 3.22
C ILE A 89 3.04 -11.11 1.72
N VAL A 90 4.16 -10.73 1.10
CA VAL A 90 4.44 -11.02 -0.32
C VAL A 90 4.66 -12.52 -0.51
N LYS A 91 3.99 -13.11 -1.49
CA LYS A 91 4.16 -14.50 -1.91
C LYS A 91 4.57 -14.58 -3.37
N GLU A 92 5.05 -15.74 -3.80
CA GLU A 92 5.52 -15.98 -5.16
C GLU A 92 4.51 -15.51 -6.22
N LYS A 93 3.23 -15.85 -6.04
CA LYS A 93 2.15 -15.57 -7.01
C LYS A 93 1.10 -14.59 -6.52
N GLY A 94 1.41 -13.76 -5.52
CA GLY A 94 0.44 -12.82 -4.96
C GLY A 94 0.82 -12.39 -3.55
N TYR A 95 -0.16 -12.37 -2.67
CA TYR A 95 0.03 -11.97 -1.27
C TYR A 95 -0.84 -12.80 -0.33
N GLU A 96 -0.45 -12.82 0.93
CA GLU A 96 -1.25 -13.32 2.04
C GLU A 96 -1.69 -12.13 2.90
N GLN A 97 -2.99 -12.02 3.16
CA GLN A 97 -3.56 -10.98 3.99
C GLN A 97 -3.39 -11.32 5.48
N LEU A 98 -2.94 -10.36 6.28
CA LEU A 98 -2.69 -10.56 7.71
C LEU A 98 -3.91 -10.23 8.59
N SER A 99 -4.91 -9.54 8.03
CA SER A 99 -6.13 -9.15 8.74
C SER A 99 -7.34 -9.90 8.20
N SER A 100 -8.26 -10.27 9.08
CA SER A 100 -9.58 -10.82 8.73
C SER A 100 -10.71 -9.77 8.77
N VAL A 101 -10.37 -8.50 9.05
CA VAL A 101 -11.36 -7.42 9.16
C VAL A 101 -11.90 -7.07 7.77
N SER A 102 -13.23 -6.94 7.68
CA SER A 102 -13.90 -6.56 6.44
C SER A 102 -13.54 -5.12 6.03
N ARG A 103 -13.13 -4.94 4.78
CA ARG A 103 -12.80 -3.63 4.18
C ARG A 103 -14.05 -2.94 3.63
N GLN A 104 -14.91 -2.51 4.52
CA GLN A 104 -16.17 -1.83 4.18
C GLN A 104 -16.39 -0.60 5.05
N LEU A 105 -17.18 0.33 4.54
CA LEU A 105 -17.66 1.46 5.34
C LEU A 105 -18.77 0.97 6.28
N PHE A 106 -18.53 1.10 7.58
CA PHE A 106 -19.54 0.83 8.60
C PHE A 106 -20.31 2.11 8.89
N VAL A 107 -21.62 2.09 8.63
CA VAL A 107 -22.53 3.20 8.94
C VAL A 107 -23.38 2.81 10.14
N LYS A 108 -23.38 3.67 11.17
CA LYS A 108 -24.22 3.51 12.38
C LYS A 108 -25.61 4.09 12.15
#